data_b2ba64f38ef45be16fa0a42baf2a72e3
#
_entry.id   b2ba64f38ef45be16fa0a42baf2a72e3
#
_cell.length_a   1.000
_cell.length_b   1.000
_cell.length_c   1.000
_cell.angle_alpha   90.00
_cell.angle_beta   90.00
_cell.angle_gamma   90.00
#
_symmetry.space_group_name_H-M   'P 1'
#
loop_
_entity.id
_entity.type
_entity.pdbx_description
1 polymer ?
#
loop_
_entity_poly.entity_id
_entity_poly.type
_entity_poly.pdbx_seq_one_letter_code
_entity_poly.pdbx_strand_id
1 'polypeptide(L)'
;MTQPVAKRFPTPSIDRLPDDIRTRLLAVQEKSGFVPNVFLTLAYRPDEFRAFFAYHDALMDKDGGLTKAEREMIVVATSSANQCHYCVIAHGAILRIRAKNPQIADQIAVNYRKADITPRQRAMLDFAMKVSIEANKISEQDFTDLASHGFSDDDVWDIAAISAFFALSNRMANVTAMRPNDEFYMMGRLPK
;
A
#
# COMPACT_ATOMS: atom_id res chain seq x y z
N MET A 1 1.58 -25.53 -6.97
CA MET A 1 2.81 -25.17 -7.73
C MET A 1 3.00 -23.68 -7.59
N THR A 2 3.95 -23.24 -6.76
CA THR A 2 4.31 -21.84 -6.60
C THR A 2 4.97 -21.34 -7.89
N GLN A 3 4.31 -20.47 -8.63
CA GLN A 3 4.95 -19.82 -9.77
C GLN A 3 6.10 -18.92 -9.28
N PRO A 4 7.25 -18.89 -9.95
CA PRO A 4 8.36 -18.06 -9.55
C PRO A 4 7.99 -16.58 -9.58
N VAL A 5 8.45 -15.84 -8.56
CA VAL A 5 8.07 -14.44 -8.28
C VAL A 5 8.38 -13.48 -9.43
N ALA A 6 9.38 -13.70 -10.20
CA ALA A 6 9.61 -13.08 -11.51
C ALA A 6 10.71 -13.81 -12.28
N LYS A 7 10.44 -14.22 -13.51
CA LYS A 7 11.43 -14.95 -14.33
C LYS A 7 12.64 -14.09 -14.78
N ARG A 8 12.47 -12.74 -14.87
CA ARG A 8 13.52 -11.84 -15.38
C ARG A 8 14.43 -11.29 -14.30
N PHE A 9 13.91 -11.06 -13.10
CA PHE A 9 14.66 -10.54 -11.97
C PHE A 9 14.82 -11.65 -10.94
N PRO A 10 16.04 -12.24 -10.81
CA PRO A 10 16.23 -13.40 -9.94
C PRO A 10 16.01 -12.99 -8.48
N THR A 11 15.15 -13.73 -7.80
CA THR A 11 14.96 -13.59 -6.36
C THR A 11 16.18 -14.20 -5.67
N PRO A 12 16.95 -13.45 -4.87
CA PRO A 12 18.08 -14.00 -4.14
C PRO A 12 17.61 -14.99 -3.09
N SER A 13 18.45 -15.99 -2.80
CA SER A 13 18.25 -16.86 -1.64
C SER A 13 18.37 -16.05 -0.37
N ILE A 14 17.49 -16.26 0.60
CA ILE A 14 17.47 -15.53 1.88
C ILE A 14 18.84 -15.66 2.59
N ASP A 15 19.47 -16.83 2.52
CA ASP A 15 20.77 -17.09 3.15
C ASP A 15 21.92 -16.25 2.58
N ARG A 16 21.75 -15.72 1.35
CA ARG A 16 22.76 -14.89 0.66
C ARG A 16 22.51 -13.41 0.77
N LEU A 17 21.42 -13.01 1.44
CA LEU A 17 21.10 -11.60 1.65
C LEU A 17 22.02 -10.98 2.72
N PRO A 18 22.27 -9.66 2.65
CA PRO A 18 22.88 -8.93 3.75
C PRO A 18 22.14 -9.17 5.07
N ASP A 19 22.87 -9.19 6.18
CA ASP A 19 22.36 -9.59 7.50
C ASP A 19 21.16 -8.77 7.96
N ASP A 20 21.17 -7.46 7.72
CA ASP A 20 20.08 -6.55 8.08
C ASP A 20 18.78 -6.86 7.29
N ILE A 21 18.90 -7.15 6.01
CA ILE A 21 17.77 -7.51 5.16
C ILE A 21 17.24 -8.88 5.56
N ARG A 22 18.13 -9.86 5.74
CA ARG A 22 17.77 -11.21 6.18
C ARG A 22 17.03 -11.17 7.52
N THR A 23 17.55 -10.43 8.49
CA THR A 23 16.91 -10.25 9.81
C THR A 23 15.51 -9.68 9.66
N ARG A 24 15.33 -8.65 8.82
CA ARG A 24 14.01 -8.05 8.57
C ARG A 24 13.04 -9.07 7.94
N LEU A 25 13.47 -9.85 6.95
CA LEU A 25 12.62 -10.86 6.31
C LEU A 25 12.17 -11.92 7.31
N LEU A 26 13.09 -12.41 8.14
CA LEU A 26 12.78 -13.43 9.15
C LEU A 26 11.82 -12.90 10.22
N ALA A 27 11.99 -11.66 10.67
CA ALA A 27 11.08 -11.02 11.62
C ALA A 27 9.66 -10.86 11.03
N VAL A 28 9.54 -10.53 9.74
CA VAL A 28 8.24 -10.46 9.06
C VAL A 28 7.63 -11.85 8.93
N GLN A 29 8.44 -12.87 8.60
CA GLN A 29 7.99 -14.27 8.53
C GLN A 29 7.46 -14.77 9.87
N GLU A 30 8.17 -14.48 10.96
CA GLU A 30 7.75 -14.85 12.32
C GLU A 30 6.40 -14.22 12.67
N LYS A 31 6.19 -12.94 12.34
CA LYS A 31 4.98 -12.19 12.65
C LYS A 31 3.77 -12.59 11.80
N SER A 32 3.97 -12.85 10.51
CA SER A 32 2.88 -13.05 9.53
C SER A 32 2.68 -14.50 9.10
N GLY A 33 3.65 -15.39 9.41
CA GLY A 33 3.66 -16.78 8.98
C GLY A 33 4.27 -17.01 7.58
N PHE A 34 4.59 -15.96 6.85
CA PHE A 34 5.19 -16.02 5.51
C PHE A 34 6.01 -14.77 5.21
N VAL A 35 6.87 -14.85 4.18
CA VAL A 35 7.58 -13.68 3.65
C VAL A 35 6.79 -13.11 2.48
N PRO A 36 6.28 -11.87 2.56
CA PRO A 36 5.59 -11.25 1.44
C PRO A 36 6.51 -11.10 0.21
N ASN A 37 5.98 -11.40 -0.97
CA ASN A 37 6.74 -11.40 -2.21
C ASN A 37 7.41 -10.06 -2.56
N VAL A 38 6.89 -8.93 -2.04
CA VAL A 38 7.54 -7.62 -2.20
C VAL A 38 8.93 -7.59 -1.56
N PHE A 39 9.11 -8.21 -0.40
CA PHE A 39 10.42 -8.28 0.26
C PHE A 39 11.42 -9.09 -0.59
N LEU A 40 10.98 -10.24 -1.08
CA LEU A 40 11.83 -11.12 -1.91
C LEU A 40 12.18 -10.44 -3.25
N THR A 41 11.23 -9.79 -3.88
CA THR A 41 11.45 -9.13 -5.18
C THR A 41 12.38 -7.94 -5.04
N LEU A 42 12.17 -7.06 -4.05
CA LEU A 42 12.99 -5.87 -3.85
C LEU A 42 14.38 -6.19 -3.28
N ALA A 43 14.55 -7.33 -2.60
CA ALA A 43 15.87 -7.80 -2.12
C ALA A 43 16.86 -8.10 -3.26
N TYR A 44 16.41 -8.12 -4.52
CA TYR A 44 17.28 -8.13 -5.70
C TYR A 44 18.26 -6.95 -5.72
N ARG A 45 17.86 -5.79 -5.14
CA ARG A 45 18.68 -4.57 -5.05
C ARG A 45 18.75 -4.11 -3.59
N PRO A 46 19.72 -4.57 -2.80
CA PRO A 46 19.78 -4.34 -1.35
C PRO A 46 19.69 -2.88 -0.91
N ASP A 47 20.37 -1.96 -1.58
CA ASP A 47 20.34 -0.54 -1.20
C ASP A 47 19.00 0.12 -1.52
N GLU A 48 18.39 -0.24 -2.65
CA GLU A 48 17.05 0.20 -3.01
C GLU A 48 15.99 -0.39 -2.05
N PHE A 49 16.17 -1.64 -1.62
CA PHE A 49 15.32 -2.26 -0.59
C PHE A 49 15.33 -1.44 0.71
N ARG A 50 16.51 -1.06 1.19
CA ARG A 50 16.64 -0.26 2.43
C ARG A 50 15.93 1.08 2.31
N ALA A 51 16.19 1.81 1.22
CA ALA A 51 15.57 3.11 0.96
C ALA A 51 14.03 3.00 0.82
N PHE A 52 13.56 2.00 0.07
CA PHE A 52 12.13 1.77 -0.12
C PHE A 52 11.40 1.50 1.21
N PHE A 53 11.91 0.58 2.01
CA PHE A 53 11.25 0.22 3.27
C PHE A 53 11.45 1.27 4.36
N ALA A 54 12.54 2.03 4.35
CA ALA A 54 12.69 3.17 5.25
C ALA A 54 11.62 4.23 4.99
N TYR A 55 11.36 4.55 3.73
CA TYR A 55 10.31 5.52 3.38
C TYR A 55 8.90 4.96 3.59
N HIS A 56 8.69 3.69 3.24
CA HIS A 56 7.42 2.99 3.53
C HIS A 56 7.05 3.08 5.02
N ASP A 57 7.98 2.73 5.89
CA ASP A 57 7.74 2.69 7.34
C ASP A 57 7.48 4.10 7.88
N ALA A 58 8.23 5.10 7.40
CA ALA A 58 8.01 6.51 7.75
C ALA A 58 6.61 7.02 7.37
N LEU A 59 6.04 6.51 6.28
CA LEU A 59 4.70 6.89 5.83
C LEU A 59 3.58 6.08 6.52
N MET A 60 3.78 4.77 6.69
CA MET A 60 2.68 3.86 7.05
C MET A 60 2.59 3.56 8.55
N ASP A 61 3.69 3.70 9.29
CA ASP A 61 3.74 3.32 10.71
C ASP A 61 3.74 4.50 11.69
N LYS A 62 3.78 5.73 11.20
CA LYS A 62 3.73 6.92 12.05
C LYS A 62 2.33 7.17 12.63
N ASP A 63 2.28 7.83 13.78
CA ASP A 63 1.06 8.45 14.31
C ASP A 63 0.77 9.78 13.59
N GLY A 64 -0.50 10.18 13.53
CA GLY A 64 -0.92 11.42 12.86
C GLY A 64 -2.44 11.50 12.72
N GLY A 65 -2.93 12.48 11.96
CA GLY A 65 -4.37 12.68 11.74
C GLY A 65 -5.02 11.62 10.85
N LEU A 66 -4.23 10.85 10.08
CA LEU A 66 -4.72 9.70 9.34
C LEU A 66 -4.61 8.43 10.18
N THR A 67 -5.71 7.71 10.32
CA THR A 67 -5.70 6.38 10.92
C THR A 67 -4.94 5.37 10.04
N LYS A 68 -4.45 4.27 10.64
CA LYS A 68 -3.80 3.19 9.89
C LYS A 68 -4.72 2.58 8.81
N ALA A 69 -6.03 2.57 9.03
CA ALA A 69 -7.00 2.12 8.03
C ALA A 69 -7.11 3.12 6.87
N GLU A 70 -7.15 4.41 7.13
CA GLU A 70 -7.20 5.46 6.11
C GLU A 70 -5.96 5.45 5.21
N ARG A 71 -4.77 5.24 5.78
CA ARG A 71 -3.55 5.06 5.00
C ARG A 71 -3.67 3.90 4.00
N GLU A 72 -4.20 2.76 4.45
CA GLU A 72 -4.44 1.61 3.57
C GLU A 72 -5.57 1.86 2.54
N MET A 73 -6.59 2.65 2.89
CA MET A 73 -7.62 3.06 1.91
C MET A 73 -7.01 3.82 0.74
N ILE A 74 -6.09 4.76 1.03
CA ILE A 74 -5.35 5.50 0.00
C ILE A 74 -4.58 4.53 -0.90
N VAL A 75 -3.86 3.59 -0.30
CA VAL A 75 -3.08 2.59 -1.04
C VAL A 75 -3.98 1.75 -1.95
N VAL A 76 -5.09 1.21 -1.43
CA VAL A 76 -5.98 0.35 -2.22
C VAL A 76 -6.63 1.10 -3.37
N ALA A 77 -7.14 2.32 -3.12
CA ALA A 77 -7.79 3.13 -4.15
C ALA A 77 -6.81 3.50 -5.29
N THR A 78 -5.64 4.03 -4.95
CA THR A 78 -4.64 4.46 -5.95
C THR A 78 -4.00 3.27 -6.67
N SER A 79 -3.79 2.15 -5.97
CA SER A 79 -3.28 0.91 -6.58
C SER A 79 -4.29 0.25 -7.53
N SER A 80 -5.59 0.38 -7.24
CA SER A 80 -6.65 -0.08 -8.15
C SER A 80 -6.64 0.72 -9.45
N ALA A 81 -6.54 2.05 -9.36
CA ALA A 81 -6.42 2.92 -10.53
C ALA A 81 -5.19 2.58 -11.38
N ASN A 82 -4.08 2.22 -10.75
CA ASN A 82 -2.85 1.78 -11.42
C ASN A 82 -2.87 0.29 -11.84
N GLN A 83 -3.97 -0.43 -11.61
CA GLN A 83 -4.13 -1.86 -11.92
C GLN A 83 -3.00 -2.72 -11.33
N CYS A 84 -2.56 -2.40 -10.11
CA CYS A 84 -1.51 -3.16 -9.42
C CYS A 84 -2.10 -4.36 -8.69
N HIS A 85 -2.04 -5.53 -9.31
CA HIS A 85 -2.57 -6.77 -8.73
C HIS A 85 -1.97 -7.06 -7.34
N TYR A 86 -0.64 -6.96 -7.20
CA TYR A 86 0.02 -7.19 -5.92
C TYR A 86 -0.50 -6.26 -4.84
N CYS A 87 -0.46 -4.95 -5.10
CA CYS A 87 -0.75 -3.95 -4.09
C CYS A 87 -2.23 -3.96 -3.66
N VAL A 88 -3.16 -4.13 -4.61
CA VAL A 88 -4.59 -4.22 -4.29
C VAL A 88 -4.88 -5.40 -3.35
N ILE A 89 -4.29 -6.57 -3.61
CA ILE A 89 -4.56 -7.77 -2.81
C ILE A 89 -3.84 -7.70 -1.46
N ALA A 90 -2.56 -7.35 -1.43
CA ALA A 90 -1.77 -7.31 -0.20
C ALA A 90 -2.28 -6.22 0.76
N HIS A 91 -2.41 -4.98 0.29
CA HIS A 91 -2.91 -3.87 1.10
C HIS A 91 -4.41 -3.97 1.38
N GLY A 92 -5.18 -4.58 0.48
CA GLY A 92 -6.57 -4.94 0.75
C GLY A 92 -6.72 -5.88 1.95
N ALA A 93 -5.82 -6.85 2.11
CA ALA A 93 -5.78 -7.71 3.29
C ALA A 93 -5.50 -6.92 4.58
N ILE A 94 -4.51 -6.03 4.54
CA ILE A 94 -4.15 -5.19 5.68
C ILE A 94 -5.30 -4.22 6.03
N LEU A 95 -5.92 -3.63 5.01
CA LEU A 95 -7.08 -2.74 5.18
C LEU A 95 -8.25 -3.46 5.89
N ARG A 96 -8.61 -4.65 5.44
CA ARG A 96 -9.68 -5.43 6.10
C ARG A 96 -9.41 -5.64 7.59
N ILE A 97 -8.15 -5.96 7.93
CA ILE A 97 -7.74 -6.16 9.33
C ILE A 97 -7.79 -4.84 10.12
N ARG A 98 -7.22 -3.76 9.59
CA ARG A 98 -7.11 -2.46 10.28
C ARG A 98 -8.48 -1.78 10.44
N ALA A 99 -9.33 -1.88 9.43
CA ALA A 99 -10.69 -1.36 9.46
C ALA A 99 -11.69 -2.28 10.19
N LYS A 100 -11.30 -3.52 10.52
CA LYS A 100 -12.19 -4.55 11.07
C LYS A 100 -13.46 -4.75 10.22
N ASN A 101 -13.30 -4.60 8.91
CA ASN A 101 -14.38 -4.71 7.93
C ASN A 101 -13.93 -5.59 6.76
N PRO A 102 -14.50 -6.81 6.60
CA PRO A 102 -14.08 -7.76 5.58
C PRO A 102 -14.39 -7.34 4.14
N GLN A 103 -15.27 -6.36 3.93
CA GLN A 103 -15.76 -5.95 2.62
C GLN A 103 -15.14 -4.64 2.12
N ILE A 104 -14.58 -3.82 3.02
CA ILE A 104 -14.18 -2.45 2.70
C ILE A 104 -13.13 -2.37 1.57
N ALA A 105 -12.19 -3.30 1.56
CA ALA A 105 -11.14 -3.32 0.54
C ALA A 105 -11.69 -3.59 -0.86
N ASP A 106 -12.65 -4.50 -0.98
CA ASP A 106 -13.29 -4.83 -2.26
C ASP A 106 -14.14 -3.65 -2.77
N GLN A 107 -14.89 -3.00 -1.87
CA GLN A 107 -15.68 -1.81 -2.21
C GLN A 107 -14.79 -0.68 -2.73
N ILE A 108 -13.69 -0.38 -2.03
CA ILE A 108 -12.76 0.69 -2.41
C ILE A 108 -12.05 0.34 -3.73
N ALA A 109 -11.59 -0.89 -3.88
CA ALA A 109 -10.89 -1.31 -5.08
C ALA A 109 -11.77 -1.25 -6.34
N VAL A 110 -13.05 -1.58 -6.23
CA VAL A 110 -13.98 -1.56 -7.36
C VAL A 110 -14.46 -0.14 -7.66
N ASN A 111 -14.95 0.58 -6.65
CA ASN A 111 -15.41 1.94 -6.79
C ASN A 111 -15.53 2.63 -5.41
N TYR A 112 -14.48 3.28 -4.96
CA TYR A 112 -14.47 3.95 -3.65
C TYR A 112 -15.58 5.01 -3.48
N ARG A 113 -16.05 5.62 -4.58
CA ARG A 113 -17.14 6.62 -4.54
C ARG A 113 -18.49 6.03 -4.14
N LYS A 114 -18.64 4.69 -4.25
CA LYS A 114 -19.83 3.94 -3.86
C LYS A 114 -19.61 3.07 -2.61
N ALA A 115 -18.40 3.11 -2.05
CA ALA A 115 -18.07 2.38 -0.83
C ALA A 115 -18.76 2.96 0.41
N ASP A 116 -18.95 2.13 1.42
CA ASP A 116 -19.50 2.51 2.74
C ASP A 116 -18.42 3.20 3.59
N ILE A 117 -18.10 4.44 3.20
CA ILE A 117 -17.09 5.28 3.83
C ILE A 117 -17.67 6.65 4.19
N THR A 118 -17.05 7.33 5.15
CA THR A 118 -17.47 8.65 5.59
C THR A 118 -17.24 9.73 4.52
N PRO A 119 -17.93 10.88 4.58
CA PRO A 119 -17.64 12.02 3.70
C PRO A 119 -16.17 12.47 3.78
N ARG A 120 -15.56 12.46 4.99
CA ARG A 120 -14.14 12.77 5.21
C ARG A 120 -13.24 11.80 4.45
N GLN A 121 -13.50 10.50 4.56
CA GLN A 121 -12.73 9.48 3.83
C GLN A 121 -12.89 9.59 2.32
N ARG A 122 -14.08 9.98 1.86
CA ARG A 122 -14.32 10.20 0.43
C ARG A 122 -13.50 11.38 -0.09
N ALA A 123 -13.51 12.52 0.61
CA ALA A 123 -12.68 13.68 0.24
C ALA A 123 -11.18 13.33 0.21
N MET A 124 -10.71 12.58 1.21
CA MET A 124 -9.35 12.04 1.24
C MET A 124 -9.01 11.22 -0.01
N LEU A 125 -9.90 10.30 -0.40
CA LEU A 125 -9.67 9.44 -1.56
C LEU A 125 -9.82 10.19 -2.89
N ASP A 126 -10.72 11.18 -3.00
CA ASP A 126 -10.82 12.03 -4.18
C ASP A 126 -9.51 12.80 -4.40
N PHE A 127 -8.92 13.35 -3.33
CA PHE A 127 -7.61 14.01 -3.41
C PHE A 127 -6.47 13.04 -3.73
N ALA A 128 -6.41 11.88 -3.05
CA ALA A 128 -5.41 10.85 -3.34
C ALA A 128 -5.44 10.39 -4.80
N MET A 129 -6.64 10.24 -5.37
CA MET A 129 -6.82 9.91 -6.78
C MET A 129 -6.36 11.04 -7.70
N LYS A 130 -6.63 12.30 -7.34
CA LYS A 130 -6.15 13.46 -8.10
C LYS A 130 -4.62 13.51 -8.10
N VAL A 131 -3.97 13.30 -6.94
CA VAL A 131 -2.50 13.19 -6.85
C VAL A 131 -1.96 12.08 -7.75
N SER A 132 -2.64 10.92 -7.78
CA SER A 132 -2.19 9.73 -8.53
C SER A 132 -2.29 9.87 -10.04
N ILE A 133 -3.32 10.59 -10.55
CA ILE A 133 -3.71 10.57 -11.96
C ILE A 133 -3.53 11.94 -12.61
N GLU A 134 -3.77 13.02 -11.87
CA GLU A 134 -3.87 14.38 -12.39
C GLU A 134 -3.13 15.39 -11.49
N ALA A 135 -1.95 15.02 -10.95
CA ALA A 135 -1.20 15.85 -10.00
C ALA A 135 -0.95 17.29 -10.50
N ASN A 136 -0.85 17.47 -11.81
CA ASN A 136 -0.68 18.80 -12.43
C ASN A 136 -1.94 19.70 -12.35
N LYS A 137 -3.06 19.17 -11.88
CA LYS A 137 -4.32 19.92 -11.71
C LYS A 137 -4.62 20.26 -10.25
N ILE A 138 -3.73 19.96 -9.32
CA ILE A 138 -3.88 20.33 -7.90
C ILE A 138 -3.87 21.86 -7.78
N SER A 139 -4.79 22.39 -6.98
CA SER A 139 -5.00 23.82 -6.78
C SER A 139 -5.30 24.13 -5.31
N GLU A 140 -5.29 25.42 -4.94
CA GLU A 140 -5.66 25.86 -3.58
C GLU A 140 -7.07 25.43 -3.15
N GLN A 141 -7.97 25.22 -4.12
CA GLN A 141 -9.31 24.73 -3.81
C GLN A 141 -9.27 23.32 -3.21
N ASP A 142 -8.37 22.45 -3.67
CA ASP A 142 -8.23 21.09 -3.12
C ASP A 142 -7.81 21.11 -1.64
N PHE A 143 -6.91 22.01 -1.27
CA PHE A 143 -6.51 22.21 0.14
C PHE A 143 -7.66 22.77 1.00
N THR A 144 -8.40 23.73 0.47
CA THR A 144 -9.60 24.30 1.12
C THR A 144 -10.65 23.23 1.37
N ASP A 145 -10.91 22.39 0.38
CA ASP A 145 -11.89 21.30 0.46
C ASP A 145 -11.48 20.27 1.54
N LEU A 146 -10.20 19.86 1.56
CA LEU A 146 -9.68 18.96 2.59
C LEU A 146 -9.76 19.58 3.99
N ALA A 147 -9.40 20.86 4.15
CA ALA A 147 -9.50 21.56 5.42
C ALA A 147 -10.96 21.60 5.93
N SER A 148 -11.95 21.77 5.04
CA SER A 148 -13.38 21.73 5.38
C SER A 148 -13.83 20.37 5.92
N HIS A 149 -13.10 19.30 5.60
CA HIS A 149 -13.29 17.94 6.11
C HIS A 149 -12.41 17.61 7.32
N GLY A 150 -11.71 18.61 7.89
CA GLY A 150 -10.89 18.47 9.11
C GLY A 150 -9.52 17.85 8.89
N PHE A 151 -8.96 17.95 7.69
CA PHE A 151 -7.56 17.60 7.43
C PHE A 151 -6.65 18.81 7.65
N SER A 152 -5.54 18.58 8.34
CA SER A 152 -4.43 19.54 8.45
C SER A 152 -3.51 19.48 7.24
N ASP A 153 -2.63 20.47 7.09
CA ASP A 153 -1.60 20.46 6.04
C ASP A 153 -0.68 19.23 6.14
N ASP A 154 -0.38 18.76 7.36
CA ASP A 154 0.38 17.54 7.59
C ASP A 154 -0.36 16.29 7.09
N ASP A 155 -1.69 16.24 7.28
CA ASP A 155 -2.50 15.15 6.75
C ASP A 155 -2.55 15.17 5.22
N VAL A 156 -2.65 16.36 4.62
CA VAL A 156 -2.63 16.53 3.16
C VAL A 156 -1.28 16.10 2.59
N TRP A 157 -0.18 16.46 3.27
CA TRP A 157 1.15 15.98 2.94
C TRP A 157 1.20 14.45 2.95
N ASP A 158 0.69 13.81 4.01
CA ASP A 158 0.68 12.35 4.14
C ASP A 158 -0.14 11.68 3.03
N ILE A 159 -1.33 12.21 2.72
CA ILE A 159 -2.17 11.68 1.62
C ILE A 159 -1.40 11.73 0.29
N ALA A 160 -0.76 12.86 0.00
CA ALA A 160 0.02 13.05 -1.22
C ALA A 160 1.25 12.14 -1.27
N ALA A 161 2.01 12.07 -0.17
CA ALA A 161 3.22 11.26 -0.09
C ALA A 161 2.93 9.76 -0.21
N ILE A 162 1.87 9.24 0.44
CA ILE A 162 1.43 7.86 0.29
C ILE A 162 1.03 7.57 -1.16
N SER A 163 0.25 8.45 -1.78
CA SER A 163 -0.19 8.30 -3.17
C SER A 163 1.01 8.25 -4.14
N ALA A 164 1.99 9.13 -3.96
CA ALA A 164 3.19 9.19 -4.79
C ALA A 164 4.10 7.97 -4.57
N PHE A 165 4.31 7.54 -3.32
CA PHE A 165 5.11 6.36 -3.00
C PHE A 165 4.50 5.09 -3.61
N PHE A 166 3.17 4.92 -3.48
CA PHE A 166 2.53 3.75 -4.07
C PHE A 166 2.42 3.83 -5.59
N ALA A 167 2.47 4.99 -6.21
CA ALA A 167 2.64 5.10 -7.65
C ALA A 167 4.00 4.50 -8.12
N LEU A 168 5.09 4.70 -7.36
CA LEU A 168 6.36 4.02 -7.57
C LEU A 168 6.23 2.51 -7.35
N SER A 169 5.70 2.10 -6.18
CA SER A 169 5.53 0.71 -5.80
C SER A 169 4.70 -0.08 -6.82
N ASN A 170 3.58 0.47 -7.28
CA ASN A 170 2.70 -0.15 -8.27
C ASN A 170 3.43 -0.41 -9.59
N ARG A 171 4.23 0.54 -10.07
CA ARG A 171 5.00 0.39 -11.30
C ARG A 171 6.06 -0.70 -11.18
N MET A 172 6.77 -0.74 -10.05
CA MET A 172 7.75 -1.80 -9.79
C MET A 172 7.09 -3.17 -9.68
N ALA A 173 5.96 -3.29 -9.01
CA ALA A 173 5.21 -4.54 -8.91
C ALA A 173 4.74 -5.03 -10.30
N ASN A 174 4.24 -4.14 -11.14
CA ASN A 174 3.79 -4.49 -12.50
C ASN A 174 4.97 -4.88 -13.40
N VAL A 175 6.08 -4.12 -13.40
CA VAL A 175 7.27 -4.41 -14.22
C VAL A 175 7.92 -5.74 -13.84
N THR A 176 7.95 -6.05 -12.54
CA THR A 176 8.53 -7.30 -12.04
C THR A 176 7.56 -8.49 -12.11
N ALA A 177 6.34 -8.27 -12.57
CA ALA A 177 5.26 -9.26 -12.55
C ALA A 177 5.05 -9.88 -11.15
N MET A 178 5.21 -9.06 -10.11
CA MET A 178 5.07 -9.48 -8.72
C MET A 178 3.66 -9.99 -8.46
N ARG A 179 3.57 -11.19 -7.88
CA ARG A 179 2.29 -11.78 -7.51
C ARG A 179 2.05 -11.67 -6.01
N PRO A 180 0.80 -11.41 -5.57
CA PRO A 180 0.48 -11.49 -4.15
C PRO A 180 0.65 -12.93 -3.66
N ASN A 181 1.03 -13.08 -2.38
CA ASN A 181 1.01 -14.37 -1.71
C ASN A 181 -0.44 -14.82 -1.51
N ASP A 182 -0.66 -16.13 -1.58
CA ASP A 182 -2.01 -16.72 -1.48
C ASP A 182 -2.68 -16.40 -0.12
N GLU A 183 -1.89 -16.27 0.93
CA GLU A 183 -2.35 -15.90 2.28
C GLU A 183 -3.13 -14.59 2.31
N PHE A 184 -2.74 -13.59 1.52
CA PHE A 184 -3.42 -12.30 1.49
C PHE A 184 -4.88 -12.36 1.02
N TYR A 185 -5.24 -13.35 0.21
CA TYR A 185 -6.61 -13.45 -0.31
C TYR A 185 -7.63 -13.73 0.80
N MET A 186 -7.23 -14.45 1.86
CA MET A 186 -8.14 -14.83 2.95
C MET A 186 -7.96 -13.98 4.21
N MET A 187 -6.85 -13.25 4.35
CA MET A 187 -6.61 -12.44 5.55
C MET A 187 -7.68 -11.36 5.74
N GLY A 188 -8.25 -11.32 6.95
CA GLY A 188 -9.26 -10.33 7.34
C GLY A 188 -10.66 -10.53 6.72
N ARG A 189 -10.92 -11.64 6.04
CA ARG A 189 -12.25 -11.92 5.45
C ARG A 189 -13.20 -12.60 6.41
N LEU A 190 -12.71 -13.41 7.32
CA LEU A 190 -13.54 -14.04 8.33
C LEU A 190 -13.49 -13.22 9.63
N PRO A 191 -14.64 -13.01 10.31
CA PRO A 191 -14.64 -12.45 11.65
C PRO A 191 -13.84 -13.38 12.57
N LYS A 192 -13.01 -12.75 13.44
CA LYS A 192 -12.32 -13.48 14.51
C LYS A 192 -13.30 -13.82 15.61
#